data_ad2a7ab2658734789b0ee4c36fd8d14b
#
_entry.id   ad2a7ab2658734789b0ee4c36fd8d14b
#
_cell.length_a   1.000
_cell.length_b   1.000
_cell.length_c   1.000
_cell.angle_alpha   90.00
_cell.angle_beta   90.00
_cell.angle_gamma   90.00
#
_symmetry.space_group_name_H-M   'P 1'
#
loop_
_entity.id
_entity.type
_entity.pdbx_description
1 polymer ?
#
loop_
_entity_poly.entity_id
_entity_poly.type
_entity_poly.pdbx_seq_one_letter_code
_entity_poly.pdbx_strand_id
1 'polypeptide(L)'
;VSSSADLIAEFLDTLKSLSTGSYLREEEREFWEPPYPPEVASDAAEILRRLTDEIRQEPAEMSLAVISAYGALSALSERHGDAVFEDEEQQDFRAIITELAFEHDQNADDVIDDLDRIIEQDD
;
A
#
# COMPACT_ATOMS: atom_id res chain seq x y z
N VAL A 1 -15.63 12.21 4.13
CA VAL A 1 -14.20 12.06 3.80
C VAL A 1 -13.65 10.83 4.51
N SER A 2 -13.03 9.93 3.76
CA SER A 2 -12.46 8.71 4.31
C SER A 2 -11.19 9.01 5.10
N SER A 3 -11.03 8.39 6.27
CA SER A 3 -9.81 8.50 7.06
C SER A 3 -8.71 7.62 6.44
N SER A 4 -7.46 7.83 6.88
CA SER A 4 -6.36 6.95 6.47
C SER A 4 -6.64 5.50 6.84
N ALA A 5 -7.23 5.25 8.01
CA ALA A 5 -7.59 3.90 8.44
C ALA A 5 -8.60 3.26 7.48
N ASP A 6 -9.59 4.02 7.00
CA ASP A 6 -10.58 3.53 6.04
C ASP A 6 -9.92 3.20 4.70
N LEU A 7 -9.04 4.05 4.21
CA LEU A 7 -8.32 3.83 2.95
C LEU A 7 -7.39 2.62 3.03
N ILE A 8 -6.72 2.44 4.17
CA ILE A 8 -5.87 1.27 4.40
C ILE A 8 -6.72 -0.01 4.40
N ALA A 9 -7.88 0.02 5.08
CA ALA A 9 -8.77 -1.12 5.12
C ALA A 9 -9.27 -1.49 3.72
N GLU A 10 -9.63 -0.52 2.90
CA GLU A 10 -10.05 -0.74 1.50
C GLU A 10 -8.92 -1.34 0.66
N PHE A 11 -7.69 -0.82 0.82
CA PHE A 11 -6.52 -1.32 0.14
C PHE A 11 -6.29 -2.80 0.46
N LEU A 12 -6.34 -3.14 1.75
CA LEU A 12 -6.12 -4.51 2.21
C LEU A 12 -7.26 -5.45 1.78
N ASP A 13 -8.50 -4.97 1.78
CA ASP A 13 -9.65 -5.75 1.31
C ASP A 13 -9.50 -6.08 -0.18
N THR A 14 -9.01 -5.14 -0.99
CA THR A 14 -8.75 -5.36 -2.41
C THR A 14 -7.70 -6.47 -2.60
N LEU A 15 -6.58 -6.41 -1.87
CA LEU A 15 -5.55 -7.44 -1.95
C LEU A 15 -6.09 -8.80 -1.51
N LYS A 16 -6.88 -8.83 -0.46
CA LYS A 16 -7.46 -10.06 0.05
C LYS A 16 -8.45 -10.66 -0.97
N SER A 17 -9.30 -9.82 -1.56
CA SER A 17 -10.27 -10.27 -2.57
C SER A 17 -9.57 -10.84 -3.80
N LEU A 18 -8.50 -10.19 -4.27
CA LEU A 18 -7.73 -10.65 -5.42
C LEU A 18 -7.01 -11.97 -5.12
N SER A 19 -6.57 -12.17 -3.89
CA SER A 19 -5.84 -13.39 -3.51
C SER A 19 -6.76 -14.58 -3.25
N THR A 20 -8.02 -14.34 -2.84
CA THR A 20 -8.97 -15.40 -2.49
C THR A 20 -10.03 -15.64 -3.57
N GLY A 21 -10.18 -14.71 -4.51
CA GLY A 21 -11.23 -14.80 -5.51
C GLY A 21 -12.63 -14.58 -4.97
N SER A 22 -12.75 -13.93 -3.81
CA SER A 22 -14.05 -13.70 -3.16
C SER A 22 -15.01 -12.86 -4.01
N TYR A 23 -14.48 -12.10 -4.97
CA TYR A 23 -15.29 -11.32 -5.92
C TYR A 23 -15.82 -12.14 -7.08
N LEU A 24 -15.37 -13.40 -7.22
CA LEU A 24 -15.77 -14.28 -8.32
C LEU A 24 -16.93 -15.18 -7.89
N ARG A 25 -17.72 -15.60 -8.88
CA ARG A 25 -18.73 -16.62 -8.68
C ARG A 25 -18.04 -17.97 -8.51
N GLU A 26 -18.70 -18.91 -7.83
CA GLU A 26 -18.17 -20.26 -7.61
C GLU A 26 -17.74 -20.95 -8.90
N GLU A 27 -18.52 -20.79 -9.97
CA GLU A 27 -18.25 -21.34 -11.28
C GLU A 27 -16.97 -20.77 -11.90
N GLU A 28 -16.71 -19.48 -11.68
CA GLU A 28 -15.54 -18.80 -12.20
C GLU A 28 -14.27 -19.20 -11.46
N ARG A 29 -14.39 -19.52 -10.16
CA ARG A 29 -13.24 -19.90 -9.31
C ARG A 29 -12.66 -21.26 -9.68
N GLU A 30 -13.44 -22.13 -10.30
CA GLU A 30 -13.00 -23.49 -10.67
C GLU A 30 -11.77 -23.48 -11.58
N PHE A 31 -11.66 -22.48 -12.45
CA PHE A 31 -10.55 -22.36 -13.41
C PHE A 31 -9.63 -21.17 -13.12
N TRP A 32 -9.78 -20.54 -11.95
CA TRP A 32 -9.04 -19.33 -11.61
C TRP A 32 -7.87 -19.67 -10.70
N GLU A 33 -6.71 -19.05 -10.99
CA GLU A 33 -5.55 -19.14 -10.13
C GLU A 33 -5.29 -17.78 -9.49
N PRO A 34 -5.04 -17.72 -8.17
CA PRO A 34 -4.76 -16.44 -7.53
C PRO A 34 -3.42 -15.87 -8.02
N PRO A 35 -3.36 -14.54 -8.24
CA PRO A 35 -2.09 -13.91 -8.64
C PRO A 35 -1.03 -13.97 -7.54
N TYR A 36 -1.44 -14.15 -6.27
CA TYR A 36 -0.55 -14.28 -5.13
C TYR A 36 -1.32 -14.93 -3.97
N PRO A 37 -0.61 -15.53 -2.98
CA PRO A 37 -1.28 -16.19 -1.85
C PRO A 37 -1.88 -15.18 -0.87
N PRO A 38 -2.85 -15.61 -0.04
CA PRO A 38 -3.52 -14.73 0.94
C PRO A 38 -2.58 -14.07 1.95
N GLU A 39 -1.42 -14.66 2.24
CA GLU A 39 -0.43 -14.10 3.15
C GLU A 39 0.07 -12.72 2.71
N VAL A 40 -0.02 -12.42 1.42
CA VAL A 40 0.39 -11.11 0.88
C VAL A 40 -0.41 -9.98 1.52
N ALA A 41 -1.72 -10.16 1.72
CA ALA A 41 -2.54 -9.16 2.38
C ALA A 41 -2.09 -8.93 3.82
N SER A 42 -1.71 -10.00 4.53
CA SER A 42 -1.18 -9.91 5.90
C SER A 42 0.17 -9.18 5.94
N ASP A 43 1.04 -9.47 4.97
CA ASP A 43 2.34 -8.83 4.88
C ASP A 43 2.18 -7.33 4.58
N ALA A 44 1.27 -6.98 3.66
CA ALA A 44 0.97 -5.59 3.34
C ALA A 44 0.38 -4.86 4.56
N ALA A 45 -0.49 -5.53 5.33
CA ALA A 45 -1.07 -4.97 6.54
C ALA A 45 0.02 -4.60 7.55
N GLU A 46 1.01 -5.47 7.73
CA GLU A 46 2.14 -5.22 8.63
C GLU A 46 2.96 -4.02 8.17
N ILE A 47 3.22 -3.90 6.87
CA ILE A 47 3.94 -2.76 6.30
C ILE A 47 3.20 -1.45 6.58
N LEU A 48 1.89 -1.43 6.34
CA LEU A 48 1.09 -0.22 6.54
C LEU A 48 0.92 0.11 8.02
N ARG A 49 0.82 -0.90 8.90
CA ARG A 49 0.77 -0.69 10.35
C ARG A 49 2.06 -0.04 10.83
N ARG A 50 3.19 -0.53 10.37
CA ARG A 50 4.51 0.03 10.73
C ARG A 50 4.63 1.47 10.22
N LEU A 51 4.18 1.75 8.99
CA LEU A 51 4.16 3.09 8.44
C LEU A 51 3.37 4.04 9.34
N THR A 52 2.16 3.65 9.72
CA THR A 52 1.28 4.46 10.56
C THR A 52 1.92 4.74 11.92
N ASP A 53 2.51 3.70 12.54
CA ASP A 53 3.17 3.83 13.85
C ASP A 53 4.38 4.77 13.78
N GLU A 54 5.21 4.65 12.76
CA GLU A 54 6.38 5.50 12.57
C GLU A 54 6.00 6.97 12.39
N ILE A 55 4.95 7.24 11.61
CA ILE A 55 4.46 8.61 11.41
C ILE A 55 3.91 9.17 12.72
N ARG A 56 3.19 8.35 13.49
CA ARG A 56 2.65 8.77 14.78
C ARG A 56 3.75 9.15 15.76
N GLN A 57 4.84 8.40 15.76
CA GLN A 57 5.97 8.64 16.66
C GLN A 57 6.77 9.87 16.26
N GLU A 58 7.04 10.03 14.96
CA GLU A 58 7.85 11.15 14.45
C GLU A 58 7.25 11.68 13.15
N PRO A 59 6.19 12.51 13.23
CA PRO A 59 5.54 13.03 12.01
C PRO A 59 6.50 13.83 11.11
N ALA A 60 7.50 14.52 11.68
CA ALA A 60 8.47 15.30 10.91
C ALA A 60 9.33 14.41 10.00
N GLU A 61 9.44 13.10 10.31
CA GLU A 61 10.21 12.13 9.52
C GLU A 61 9.32 11.30 8.61
N MET A 62 8.12 11.80 8.31
CA MET A 62 7.12 11.07 7.51
C MET A 62 7.66 10.63 6.15
N SER A 63 8.46 11.46 5.47
CA SER A 63 9.00 11.11 4.15
C SER A 63 9.84 9.84 4.21
N LEU A 64 10.66 9.69 5.26
CA LEU A 64 11.49 8.49 5.43
C LEU A 64 10.63 7.25 5.67
N ALA A 65 9.58 7.38 6.48
CA ALA A 65 8.66 6.27 6.75
C ALA A 65 7.93 5.84 5.47
N VAL A 66 7.48 6.80 4.67
CA VAL A 66 6.79 6.55 3.40
C VAL A 66 7.71 5.86 2.40
N ILE A 67 8.95 6.33 2.26
CA ILE A 67 9.94 5.74 1.35
C ILE A 67 10.22 4.29 1.76
N SER A 68 10.37 4.03 3.05
CA SER A 68 10.59 2.69 3.59
C SER A 68 9.41 1.76 3.27
N ALA A 69 8.18 2.24 3.48
CA ALA A 69 6.97 1.46 3.19
C ALA A 69 6.84 1.17 1.69
N TYR A 70 7.13 2.16 0.84
CA TYR A 70 7.12 1.97 -0.61
C TYR A 70 8.10 0.88 -1.03
N GLY A 71 9.33 0.92 -0.49
CA GLY A 71 10.35 -0.09 -0.76
C GLY A 71 9.91 -1.49 -0.34
N ALA A 72 9.27 -1.59 0.84
CA ALA A 72 8.78 -2.88 1.35
C ALA A 72 7.64 -3.43 0.49
N LEU A 73 6.70 -2.57 0.07
CA LEU A 73 5.59 -2.99 -0.81
C LEU A 73 6.12 -3.39 -2.19
N SER A 74 7.09 -2.67 -2.72
CA SER A 74 7.71 -3.01 -4.00
C SER A 74 8.43 -4.35 -3.94
N ALA A 75 9.16 -4.61 -2.86
CA ALA A 75 9.86 -5.88 -2.65
C ALA A 75 8.86 -7.03 -2.52
N LEU A 76 7.76 -6.81 -1.81
CA LEU A 76 6.69 -7.79 -1.68
C LEU A 76 6.11 -8.13 -3.06
N SER A 77 5.87 -7.09 -3.89
CA SER A 77 5.35 -7.26 -5.25
C SER A 77 6.32 -8.07 -6.12
N GLU A 78 7.61 -7.75 -6.06
CA GLU A 78 8.64 -8.47 -6.83
C GLU A 78 8.68 -9.96 -6.51
N ARG A 79 8.47 -10.32 -5.26
CA ARG A 79 8.44 -11.73 -4.84
C ARG A 79 7.26 -12.50 -5.43
N HIS A 80 6.25 -11.78 -5.92
CA HIS A 80 5.02 -12.38 -6.47
C HIS A 80 4.77 -11.94 -7.91
N GLY A 81 5.85 -11.81 -8.70
CA GLY A 81 5.75 -11.53 -10.13
C GLY A 81 5.26 -10.14 -10.47
N ASP A 82 5.50 -9.17 -9.59
CA ASP A 82 5.08 -7.77 -9.74
C ASP A 82 3.55 -7.60 -9.80
N ALA A 83 2.80 -8.54 -9.22
CA ALA A 83 1.35 -8.55 -9.29
C ALA A 83 0.66 -7.87 -8.11
N VAL A 84 1.42 -7.47 -7.07
CA VAL A 84 0.83 -6.96 -5.82
C VAL A 84 0.69 -5.43 -5.82
N PHE A 85 1.71 -4.72 -6.27
CA PHE A 85 1.78 -3.26 -6.16
C PHE A 85 1.83 -2.63 -7.54
N GLU A 86 0.72 -2.79 -8.27
CA GLU A 86 0.55 -2.27 -9.62
C GLU A 86 0.06 -0.80 -9.58
N ASP A 87 -0.22 -0.22 -10.74
CA ASP A 87 -0.56 1.20 -10.87
C ASP A 87 -1.74 1.62 -9.97
N GLU A 88 -2.78 0.80 -9.89
CA GLU A 88 -3.94 1.11 -9.06
C GLU A 88 -3.58 1.14 -7.58
N GLU A 89 -2.80 0.16 -7.12
CA GLU A 89 -2.37 0.07 -5.73
C GLU A 89 -1.40 1.19 -5.38
N GLN A 90 -0.60 1.64 -6.33
CA GLN A 90 0.28 2.78 -6.13
C GLN A 90 -0.53 4.07 -5.97
N GLN A 91 -1.61 4.22 -6.72
CA GLN A 91 -2.52 5.37 -6.56
C GLN A 91 -3.22 5.33 -5.21
N ASP A 92 -3.66 4.15 -4.78
CA ASP A 92 -4.28 3.96 -3.46
C ASP A 92 -3.29 4.30 -2.35
N PHE A 93 -2.03 3.89 -2.51
CA PHE A 93 -0.97 4.20 -1.56
C PHE A 93 -0.76 5.72 -1.45
N ARG A 94 -0.75 6.43 -2.58
CA ARG A 94 -0.63 7.90 -2.58
C ARG A 94 -1.80 8.57 -1.87
N ALA A 95 -3.02 8.04 -2.02
CA ALA A 95 -4.19 8.53 -1.31
C ALA A 95 -4.03 8.32 0.20
N ILE A 96 -3.52 7.18 0.62
CA ILE A 96 -3.23 6.89 2.03
C ILE A 96 -2.22 7.89 2.58
N ILE A 97 -1.13 8.14 1.84
CA ILE A 97 -0.10 9.11 2.24
C ILE A 97 -0.72 10.50 2.43
N THR A 98 -1.58 10.92 1.50
CA THR A 98 -2.22 12.24 1.56
C THR A 98 -3.04 12.39 2.83
N GLU A 99 -3.84 11.38 3.18
CA GLU A 99 -4.65 11.41 4.39
C GLU A 99 -3.80 11.36 5.67
N LEU A 100 -2.75 10.53 5.68
CA LEU A 100 -1.83 10.47 6.82
C LEU A 100 -1.14 11.80 7.04
N ALA A 101 -0.70 12.47 5.97
CA ALA A 101 -0.08 13.79 6.07
C ALA A 101 -1.05 14.80 6.67
N PHE A 102 -2.29 14.80 6.18
CA PHE A 102 -3.32 15.69 6.68
C PHE A 102 -3.58 15.45 8.18
N GLU A 103 -3.70 14.17 8.57
CA GLU A 103 -3.98 13.80 9.96
C GLU A 103 -2.86 14.17 10.93
N HIS A 104 -1.62 14.32 10.43
CA HIS A 104 -0.45 14.62 11.25
C HIS A 104 0.14 16.00 10.94
N ASP A 105 -0.63 16.88 10.32
CA ASP A 105 -0.24 18.27 10.02
C ASP A 105 1.04 18.37 9.18
N GLN A 106 1.21 17.43 8.24
CA GLN A 106 2.33 17.44 7.30
C GLN A 106 1.85 17.84 5.91
N ASN A 107 2.77 18.32 5.08
CA ASN A 107 2.46 18.70 3.70
C ASN A 107 2.57 17.47 2.80
N ALA A 108 1.42 17.00 2.31
CA ALA A 108 1.34 15.80 1.46
C ALA A 108 2.16 15.95 0.17
N ASP A 109 2.11 17.14 -0.45
CA ASP A 109 2.84 17.38 -1.70
C ASP A 109 4.35 17.22 -1.50
N ASP A 110 4.89 17.73 -0.40
CA ASP A 110 6.32 17.60 -0.08
C ASP A 110 6.70 16.14 0.13
N VAL A 111 5.86 15.36 0.83
CA VAL A 111 6.12 13.94 1.08
C VAL A 111 6.09 13.15 -0.23
N ILE A 112 5.10 13.43 -1.08
CA ILE A 112 4.97 12.74 -2.37
C ILE A 112 6.13 13.13 -3.29
N ASP A 113 6.55 14.40 -3.29
CA ASP A 113 7.71 14.84 -4.08
C ASP A 113 8.98 14.08 -3.64
N ASP A 114 9.18 13.92 -2.33
CA ASP A 114 10.33 13.17 -1.81
C ASP A 114 10.29 11.71 -2.27
N LEU A 115 9.11 11.09 -2.24
CA LEU A 115 8.92 9.72 -2.71
C LEU A 115 9.22 9.63 -4.21
N ASP A 116 8.67 10.53 -5.02
CA ASP A 116 8.86 10.52 -6.48
C ASP A 116 10.33 10.69 -6.85
N ARG A 117 11.07 11.48 -6.08
CA ARG A 117 12.50 11.69 -6.31
C ARG A 117 13.28 10.39 -6.14
N ILE A 118 12.91 9.58 -5.15
CA ILE A 118 13.54 8.26 -4.92
C ILE A 118 13.16 7.29 -6.03
N ILE A 119 11.89 7.26 -6.45
CA ILE A 119 11.42 6.40 -7.54
C ILE A 119 12.18 6.71 -8.84
N GLU A 120 12.36 7.99 -9.16
CA GLU A 120 13.07 8.42 -10.36
C GLU A 120 14.55 8.03 -10.34
N GLN A 121 15.18 8.00 -9.17
CA GLN A 121 16.59 7.62 -9.03
C GLN A 121 16.81 6.12 -9.29
N ASP A 122 15.81 5.28 -9.06
CA ASP A 122 15.90 3.83 -9.25
C ASP A 122 15.67 3.42 -10.71
N ASP A 123 15.20 4.33 -11.52
CA ASP A 123 15.07 4.11 -12.96
C ASP A 123 16.42 4.41 -13.67
#